data_5bc4617dd2def7ec13f886d9842df0ac
#
_entry.id   5bc4617dd2def7ec13f886d9842df0ac
#
_cell.length_a   1.000
_cell.length_b   1.000
_cell.length_c   1.000
_cell.angle_alpha   90.00
_cell.angle_beta   90.00
_cell.angle_gamma   90.00
#
_symmetry.space_group_name_H-M   'P 1'
#
loop_
_entity.id
_entity.type
_entity.pdbx_description
1 polymer ?
#
loop_
_entity_poly.entity_id
_entity_poly.type
_entity_poly.pdbx_seq_one_letter_code
_entity_poly.pdbx_strand_id
1 'polypeptide(L)'
;MKNSFSHLRVSSEFSITQGLLTINQIIDSAVKHNIPSVALTDKSNMFGLVKFFNKCEAAGIKPISGSSIRVAFGEDDQSHELLCLAKTNQGHKNLMRIISLAHNNYNFQTPIIDFASLTELKDDIVVISGGKDSHIFNLLKRNKTEDAEKRIDQFLKAFDNDFVLEVQRTNRLDENEYFANILPLSSKKGIPLIATNDVLFSEEEDFDIHETKVCINTGKTLNDPNREKLFSKEQYFKSSAEMEDLFDGFDELISNTIEISKKCNVSIHTKNYFLPEYPVPKEHDFDSFLVDLSSKRLDVYINKFDDTKTTIYLDRLKYELDQIKTMGFSSYFLIVYDFIQWSKDNDVPVGPGRGSGAGSLVAFALGITTLDPLEHGLLFERFLNPERISMPDFDIDFCMEKRDKVIDYVSNKYGSDAVSQIATFVTMAARAVVRDVARALGKPYAVGDRISKMIPFAPGMTLDRAKEEQPIFAQASKNDPEVKEIVELAYKLEGIARNVGKHAGGVVIAPGSISDFCPIYNDRQSSSVMTQYDKDDVEKIGLVKFDFLGLRTLTVIDRAVKSINATKNDKDLLDLDKIPLNDPKVFELLSSGKTMAVFQL
;
A
#
# COMPACT_ATOMS: atom_id res chain seq x y z
N MET A 1 -40.48 -0.43 -7.69
CA MET A 1 -39.17 0.07 -7.19
C MET A 1 -38.44 0.55 -8.41
N LYS A 2 -38.01 1.83 -8.46
CA LYS A 2 -37.12 2.29 -9.54
C LYS A 2 -35.90 1.40 -9.53
N ASN A 3 -35.41 1.01 -10.72
CA ASN A 3 -34.21 0.19 -10.85
C ASN A 3 -33.05 0.89 -10.12
N SER A 4 -32.41 0.23 -9.18
CA SER A 4 -31.20 0.74 -8.57
C SER A 4 -30.01 0.36 -9.46
N PHE A 5 -29.00 1.23 -9.50
CA PHE A 5 -27.78 1.07 -10.29
C PHE A 5 -26.58 0.83 -9.37
N SER A 6 -25.58 0.11 -9.84
CA SER A 6 -24.30 -0.06 -9.14
C SER A 6 -23.15 0.35 -10.06
N HIS A 7 -22.29 1.25 -9.59
CA HIS A 7 -21.05 1.56 -10.29
C HIS A 7 -20.06 0.39 -10.16
N LEU A 8 -19.86 -0.34 -11.27
CA LEU A 8 -18.95 -1.49 -11.35
C LEU A 8 -17.55 -1.12 -11.90
N ARG A 9 -17.37 0.13 -12.37
CA ARG A 9 -16.10 0.65 -12.88
C ARG A 9 -15.83 2.04 -12.28
N VAL A 10 -15.00 2.08 -11.25
CA VAL A 10 -14.58 3.32 -10.58
C VAL A 10 -13.08 3.27 -10.32
N SER A 11 -12.36 4.26 -10.80
CA SER A 11 -10.94 4.44 -10.55
C SER A 11 -10.71 5.52 -9.50
N SER A 12 -9.95 5.18 -8.45
CA SER A 12 -9.54 6.14 -7.43
C SER A 12 -8.22 6.85 -7.78
N GLU A 13 -7.77 7.73 -6.90
CA GLU A 13 -6.45 8.36 -6.96
C GLU A 13 -5.28 7.37 -7.08
N PHE A 14 -5.52 6.11 -6.69
CA PHE A 14 -4.53 5.03 -6.80
C PHE A 14 -4.41 4.45 -8.22
N SER A 15 -5.29 4.81 -9.15
CA SER A 15 -5.01 4.75 -10.59
C SER A 15 -4.15 5.95 -10.97
N ILE A 16 -2.91 5.96 -10.53
CA ILE A 16 -1.99 7.11 -10.38
C ILE A 16 -2.06 8.12 -11.53
N THR A 17 -2.08 7.63 -12.77
CA THR A 17 -2.04 8.51 -13.95
C THR A 17 -3.39 9.17 -14.22
N GLN A 18 -4.52 8.46 -14.03
CA GLN A 18 -5.81 8.91 -14.54
C GLN A 18 -6.93 9.03 -13.50
N GLY A 19 -6.83 8.39 -12.32
CA GLY A 19 -7.87 8.51 -11.30
C GLY A 19 -7.72 9.80 -10.48
N LEU A 20 -8.78 10.57 -10.30
CA LEU A 20 -8.76 11.80 -9.48
C LEU A 20 -9.46 11.60 -8.13
N LEU A 21 -10.44 10.69 -8.06
CA LEU A 21 -11.25 10.45 -6.88
C LEU A 21 -10.44 9.93 -5.69
N THR A 22 -10.51 10.61 -4.57
CA THR A 22 -10.11 10.03 -3.29
C THR A 22 -11.14 8.98 -2.85
N ILE A 23 -10.73 8.04 -1.97
CA ILE A 23 -11.67 7.06 -1.43
C ILE A 23 -12.84 7.75 -0.71
N ASN A 24 -12.62 8.88 -0.01
CA ASN A 24 -13.69 9.65 0.61
C ASN A 24 -14.71 10.15 -0.42
N GLN A 25 -14.24 10.77 -1.50
CA GLN A 25 -15.13 11.30 -2.54
C GLN A 25 -15.97 10.20 -3.20
N ILE A 26 -15.43 9.00 -3.41
CA ILE A 26 -16.21 7.85 -3.91
C ILE A 26 -17.37 7.53 -2.96
N ILE A 27 -17.10 7.47 -1.65
CA ILE A 27 -18.12 7.15 -0.65
C ILE A 27 -19.15 8.28 -0.54
N ASP A 28 -18.69 9.54 -0.48
CA ASP A 28 -19.56 10.72 -0.38
C ASP A 28 -20.48 10.82 -1.59
N SER A 29 -19.97 10.56 -2.82
CA SER A 29 -20.78 10.51 -4.03
C SER A 29 -21.80 9.37 -4.01
N ALA A 30 -21.40 8.18 -3.55
CA ALA A 30 -22.31 7.04 -3.44
C ALA A 30 -23.45 7.31 -2.42
N VAL A 31 -23.14 7.91 -1.28
CA VAL A 31 -24.15 8.33 -0.28
C VAL A 31 -25.04 9.42 -0.87
N LYS A 32 -24.48 10.46 -1.49
CA LYS A 32 -25.22 11.57 -2.13
C LYS A 32 -26.26 11.08 -3.13
N HIS A 33 -25.88 10.09 -3.94
CA HIS A 33 -26.73 9.54 -5.01
C HIS A 33 -27.51 8.28 -4.61
N ASN A 34 -27.46 7.86 -3.34
CA ASN A 34 -28.11 6.64 -2.82
C ASN A 34 -27.72 5.37 -3.62
N ILE A 35 -26.47 5.26 -4.02
CA ILE A 35 -25.92 4.07 -4.70
C ILE A 35 -25.69 2.96 -3.68
N PRO A 36 -26.32 1.77 -3.81
CA PRO A 36 -26.26 0.73 -2.78
C PRO A 36 -24.92 -0.02 -2.73
N SER A 37 -24.20 -0.04 -3.83
CA SER A 37 -22.94 -0.77 -3.97
C SER A 37 -22.04 -0.14 -5.01
N VAL A 38 -20.72 -0.18 -4.75
CA VAL A 38 -19.69 0.38 -5.64
C VAL A 38 -18.53 -0.60 -5.74
N ALA A 39 -17.97 -0.76 -6.94
CA ALA A 39 -16.73 -1.49 -7.14
C ALA A 39 -15.55 -0.52 -7.23
N LEU A 40 -14.49 -0.80 -6.48
CA LEU A 40 -13.20 -0.15 -6.70
C LEU A 40 -12.41 -0.99 -7.71
N THR A 41 -12.03 -0.36 -8.84
CA THR A 41 -11.44 -1.07 -9.99
C THR A 41 -10.23 -0.34 -10.55
N ASP A 42 -9.31 0.02 -9.66
CA ASP A 42 -8.07 0.68 -10.03
C ASP A 42 -7.25 -0.13 -11.04
N LYS A 43 -6.44 0.56 -11.84
CA LYS A 43 -5.67 -0.01 -12.96
C LYS A 43 -4.53 -0.89 -12.47
N SER A 44 -4.68 -2.21 -12.63
CA SER A 44 -3.70 -3.25 -12.25
C SER A 44 -3.19 -3.12 -10.82
N ASN A 45 -4.02 -2.66 -9.91
CA ASN A 45 -3.68 -2.55 -8.49
C ASN A 45 -4.89 -2.58 -7.57
N MET A 46 -4.61 -2.77 -6.27
CA MET A 46 -5.57 -2.76 -5.17
C MET A 46 -5.11 -1.85 -4.03
N PHE A 47 -4.30 -0.84 -4.30
CA PHE A 47 -3.69 0.03 -3.27
C PHE A 47 -4.69 0.62 -2.27
N GLY A 48 -5.85 1.07 -2.76
CA GLY A 48 -6.88 1.70 -1.95
C GLY A 48 -7.92 0.76 -1.35
N LEU A 49 -7.84 -0.55 -1.63
CA LEU A 49 -8.96 -1.47 -1.41
C LEU A 49 -9.34 -1.61 0.07
N VAL A 50 -8.37 -1.78 0.96
CA VAL A 50 -8.63 -1.93 2.40
C VAL A 50 -9.29 -0.67 2.97
N LYS A 51 -8.80 0.50 2.59
CA LYS A 51 -9.40 1.79 2.98
C LYS A 51 -10.83 1.93 2.45
N PHE A 52 -11.05 1.50 1.20
CA PHE A 52 -12.35 1.54 0.55
C PHE A 52 -13.36 0.64 1.27
N PHE A 53 -13.01 -0.62 1.55
CA PHE A 53 -13.89 -1.54 2.27
C PHE A 53 -14.31 -0.98 3.63
N ASN A 54 -13.34 -0.57 4.46
CA ASN A 54 -13.62 0.00 5.79
C ASN A 54 -14.59 1.19 5.73
N LYS A 55 -14.41 2.07 4.74
CA LYS A 55 -15.26 3.27 4.61
C LYS A 55 -16.64 2.96 4.04
N CYS A 56 -16.74 2.05 3.06
CA CYS A 56 -18.01 1.59 2.54
C CYS A 56 -18.88 0.98 3.65
N GLU A 57 -18.31 0.09 4.44
CA GLU A 57 -19.02 -0.57 5.54
C GLU A 57 -19.49 0.43 6.60
N ALA A 58 -18.64 1.39 6.97
CA ALA A 58 -19.00 2.45 7.89
C ALA A 58 -20.15 3.34 7.36
N ALA A 59 -20.26 3.49 6.03
CA ALA A 59 -21.30 4.26 5.37
C ALA A 59 -22.56 3.43 4.99
N GLY A 60 -22.55 2.11 5.23
CA GLY A 60 -23.65 1.22 4.85
C GLY A 60 -23.74 0.95 3.33
N ILE A 61 -22.63 1.15 2.60
CA ILE A 61 -22.51 0.86 1.17
C ILE A 61 -21.82 -0.50 1.01
N LYS A 62 -22.32 -1.32 0.08
CA LYS A 62 -21.68 -2.60 -0.21
C LYS A 62 -20.41 -2.39 -1.06
N PRO A 63 -19.20 -2.73 -0.57
CA PRO A 63 -18.00 -2.70 -1.36
C PRO A 63 -17.90 -3.90 -2.29
N ILE A 64 -17.36 -3.69 -3.49
CA ILE A 64 -17.04 -4.76 -4.44
C ILE A 64 -15.55 -4.69 -4.75
N SER A 65 -14.85 -5.80 -4.51
CA SER A 65 -13.43 -5.94 -4.81
C SER A 65 -13.21 -6.18 -6.30
N GLY A 66 -12.45 -5.33 -6.96
CA GLY A 66 -12.15 -5.43 -8.38
C GLY A 66 -10.83 -4.78 -8.79
N SER A 67 -10.46 -4.97 -10.03
CA SER A 67 -9.36 -4.26 -10.69
C SER A 67 -9.54 -4.32 -12.21
N SER A 68 -9.17 -3.23 -12.89
CA SER A 68 -8.98 -3.24 -14.35
C SER A 68 -7.58 -3.79 -14.64
N ILE A 69 -7.49 -4.91 -15.36
CA ILE A 69 -6.23 -5.57 -15.68
C ILE A 69 -5.95 -5.54 -17.19
N ARG A 70 -4.69 -5.53 -17.55
CA ARG A 70 -4.27 -5.65 -18.95
C ARG A 70 -3.88 -7.09 -19.26
N VAL A 71 -4.46 -7.62 -20.33
CA VAL A 71 -4.29 -9.02 -20.75
C VAL A 71 -3.73 -9.08 -22.16
N ALA A 72 -2.69 -9.90 -22.35
CA ALA A 72 -2.13 -10.24 -23.66
C ALA A 72 -2.80 -11.51 -24.19
N PHE A 73 -3.19 -11.51 -25.48
CA PHE A 73 -3.93 -12.60 -26.12
C PHE A 73 -3.14 -13.37 -27.18
N GLY A 74 -1.83 -13.30 -27.18
CA GLY A 74 -0.94 -13.99 -28.12
C GLY A 74 0.21 -13.12 -28.61
N GLU A 75 0.79 -13.46 -29.76
CA GLU A 75 2.07 -12.95 -30.26
C GLU A 75 2.05 -11.48 -30.74
N ASP A 76 0.88 -10.83 -30.86
CA ASP A 76 0.75 -9.47 -31.42
C ASP A 76 1.13 -8.35 -30.45
N ASP A 77 1.80 -8.60 -29.34
CA ASP A 77 2.27 -7.63 -28.32
C ASP A 77 1.24 -6.59 -27.81
N GLN A 78 -0.01 -6.63 -28.28
CA GLN A 78 -1.06 -5.73 -27.85
C GLN A 78 -1.80 -6.31 -26.65
N SER A 79 -1.74 -5.59 -25.53
CA SER A 79 -2.55 -5.90 -24.37
C SER A 79 -3.84 -5.09 -24.36
N HIS A 80 -4.91 -5.70 -23.90
CA HIS A 80 -6.23 -5.12 -23.80
C HIS A 80 -6.75 -5.16 -22.37
N GLU A 81 -7.65 -4.24 -22.05
CA GLU A 81 -8.22 -4.17 -20.72
C GLU A 81 -9.37 -5.16 -20.53
N LEU A 82 -9.37 -5.82 -19.38
CA LEU A 82 -10.51 -6.54 -18.82
C LEU A 82 -10.77 -6.01 -17.41
N LEU A 83 -12.04 -5.96 -17.02
CA LEU A 83 -12.42 -5.64 -15.66
C LEU A 83 -12.74 -6.94 -14.92
N CYS A 84 -12.08 -7.18 -13.80
CA CYS A 84 -12.25 -8.37 -12.98
C CYS A 84 -12.83 -8.00 -11.62
N LEU A 85 -13.93 -8.69 -11.21
CA LEU A 85 -14.57 -8.52 -9.91
C LEU A 85 -14.57 -9.85 -9.16
N ALA A 86 -14.22 -9.81 -7.88
CA ALA A 86 -14.23 -11.01 -7.04
C ALA A 86 -15.62 -11.31 -6.50
N LYS A 87 -16.10 -12.56 -6.64
CA LYS A 87 -17.37 -13.03 -6.09
C LYS A 87 -17.28 -13.42 -4.62
N THR A 88 -16.19 -14.07 -4.25
CA THR A 88 -15.96 -14.63 -2.91
C THR A 88 -14.58 -14.25 -2.39
N ASN A 89 -14.27 -14.62 -1.15
CA ASN A 89 -12.92 -14.45 -0.60
C ASN A 89 -11.87 -15.26 -1.38
N GLN A 90 -12.24 -16.41 -1.97
CA GLN A 90 -11.33 -17.16 -2.85
C GLN A 90 -11.10 -16.41 -4.16
N GLY A 91 -12.13 -15.85 -4.77
CA GLY A 91 -12.00 -14.98 -5.96
C GLY A 91 -11.16 -13.74 -5.66
N HIS A 92 -11.27 -13.16 -4.46
CA HIS A 92 -10.41 -12.06 -4.03
C HIS A 92 -8.92 -12.47 -3.96
N LYS A 93 -8.62 -13.64 -3.39
CA LYS A 93 -7.25 -14.19 -3.41
C LYS A 93 -6.73 -14.43 -4.83
N ASN A 94 -7.55 -15.00 -5.70
CA ASN A 94 -7.19 -15.22 -7.09
C ASN A 94 -6.92 -13.88 -7.80
N LEU A 95 -7.71 -12.85 -7.56
CA LEU A 95 -7.48 -11.52 -8.11
C LEU A 95 -6.18 -10.88 -7.61
N MET A 96 -5.85 -11.03 -6.32
CA MET A 96 -4.54 -10.60 -5.78
C MET A 96 -3.37 -11.31 -6.46
N ARG A 97 -3.48 -12.63 -6.71
CA ARG A 97 -2.46 -13.40 -7.44
C ARG A 97 -2.34 -12.97 -8.90
N ILE A 98 -3.46 -12.75 -9.59
CA ILE A 98 -3.49 -12.24 -10.98
C ILE A 98 -2.73 -10.91 -11.08
N ILE A 99 -3.03 -9.95 -10.18
CA ILE A 99 -2.34 -8.65 -10.16
C ILE A 99 -0.86 -8.84 -9.86
N SER A 100 -0.51 -9.70 -8.90
CA SER A 100 0.89 -9.98 -8.54
C SER A 100 1.67 -10.58 -9.71
N LEU A 101 1.07 -11.53 -10.45
CA LEU A 101 1.68 -12.11 -11.65
C LEU A 101 1.86 -11.06 -12.74
N ALA A 102 0.87 -10.18 -12.97
CA ALA A 102 0.98 -9.09 -13.93
C ALA A 102 2.15 -8.15 -13.61
N HIS A 103 2.36 -7.82 -12.32
CA HIS A 103 3.49 -7.00 -11.87
C HIS A 103 4.84 -7.71 -11.99
N ASN A 104 4.88 -9.03 -11.85
CA ASN A 104 6.12 -9.82 -11.97
C ASN A 104 6.49 -10.11 -13.43
N ASN A 105 5.64 -9.81 -14.39
CA ASN A 105 5.94 -9.98 -15.80
C ASN A 105 6.82 -8.85 -16.33
N TYR A 106 8.13 -9.07 -16.39
CA TYR A 106 9.14 -8.06 -16.77
C TYR A 106 9.21 -7.75 -18.27
N ASN A 107 8.51 -8.48 -19.11
CA ASN A 107 8.56 -8.28 -20.56
C ASN A 107 7.85 -7.01 -21.03
N PHE A 108 7.03 -6.39 -20.17
CA PHE A 108 6.23 -5.23 -20.52
C PHE A 108 6.52 -4.02 -19.64
N GLN A 109 6.37 -2.82 -20.17
CA GLN A 109 6.52 -1.58 -19.39
C GLN A 109 5.39 -1.34 -18.40
N THR A 110 4.20 -1.90 -18.65
CA THR A 110 3.02 -1.86 -17.76
C THR A 110 2.72 -3.27 -17.25
N PRO A 111 2.06 -3.43 -16.09
CA PRO A 111 1.66 -4.74 -15.61
C PRO A 111 0.70 -5.42 -16.61
N ILE A 112 1.07 -6.58 -17.11
CA ILE A 112 0.31 -7.36 -18.10
C ILE A 112 0.37 -8.83 -17.72
N ILE A 113 -0.79 -9.50 -17.77
CA ILE A 113 -0.89 -10.96 -17.63
C ILE A 113 -1.27 -11.57 -18.98
N ASP A 114 -0.79 -12.76 -19.27
CA ASP A 114 -1.26 -13.52 -20.43
C ASP A 114 -2.63 -14.18 -20.13
N PHE A 115 -3.38 -14.47 -21.19
CA PHE A 115 -4.74 -15.02 -21.07
C PHE A 115 -4.75 -16.42 -20.44
N ALA A 116 -3.70 -17.24 -20.66
CA ALA A 116 -3.62 -18.58 -20.06
C ALA A 116 -3.48 -18.49 -18.53
N SER A 117 -2.54 -17.69 -18.04
CA SER A 117 -2.36 -17.45 -16.60
C SER A 117 -3.61 -16.86 -15.94
N LEU A 118 -4.32 -15.96 -16.64
CA LEU A 118 -5.60 -15.45 -16.15
C LEU A 118 -6.64 -16.57 -16.00
N THR A 119 -6.72 -17.48 -16.97
CA THR A 119 -7.71 -18.58 -16.94
C THR A 119 -7.39 -19.66 -15.91
N GLU A 120 -6.15 -19.82 -15.50
CA GLU A 120 -5.77 -20.70 -14.39
C GLU A 120 -6.30 -20.19 -13.03
N LEU A 121 -6.50 -18.89 -12.88
CA LEU A 121 -6.94 -18.23 -11.64
C LEU A 121 -8.39 -17.70 -11.74
N LYS A 122 -9.19 -18.19 -12.68
CA LYS A 122 -10.52 -17.68 -13.03
C LYS A 122 -11.59 -17.90 -11.97
N ASP A 123 -11.41 -18.85 -11.06
CA ASP A 123 -12.45 -19.30 -10.15
C ASP A 123 -12.93 -18.16 -9.25
N ASP A 124 -14.24 -18.04 -9.14
CA ASP A 124 -14.92 -16.99 -8.37
C ASP A 124 -14.63 -15.54 -8.81
N ILE A 125 -14.32 -15.34 -10.08
CA ILE A 125 -14.12 -14.03 -10.69
C ILE A 125 -15.15 -13.78 -11.78
N VAL A 126 -15.85 -12.65 -11.72
CA VAL A 126 -16.62 -12.11 -12.85
C VAL A 126 -15.67 -11.34 -13.75
N VAL A 127 -15.67 -11.66 -15.04
CA VAL A 127 -14.87 -10.97 -16.06
C VAL A 127 -15.78 -10.13 -16.95
N ILE A 128 -15.51 -8.85 -17.02
CA ILE A 128 -16.23 -7.87 -17.83
C ILE A 128 -15.32 -7.42 -18.98
N SER A 129 -15.87 -7.27 -20.16
CA SER A 129 -15.12 -7.16 -21.42
C SER A 129 -14.15 -5.98 -21.56
N GLY A 130 -14.23 -4.96 -20.71
CA GLY A 130 -13.24 -3.87 -20.64
C GLY A 130 -13.58 -2.60 -21.43
N GLY A 131 -14.82 -2.42 -21.87
CA GLY A 131 -15.27 -1.18 -22.53
C GLY A 131 -14.44 -0.82 -23.76
N LYS A 132 -14.11 0.46 -23.93
CA LYS A 132 -13.39 1.02 -25.10
C LYS A 132 -11.98 0.43 -25.28
N ASP A 133 -11.30 0.03 -24.21
CA ASP A 133 -9.92 -0.51 -24.27
C ASP A 133 -9.90 -2.04 -24.40
N SER A 134 -11.07 -2.67 -24.61
CA SER A 134 -11.20 -4.10 -24.77
C SER A 134 -10.72 -4.60 -26.13
N HIS A 135 -10.35 -5.88 -26.19
CA HIS A 135 -9.99 -6.53 -27.45
C HIS A 135 -11.22 -6.60 -28.39
N ILE A 136 -12.40 -6.91 -27.85
CA ILE A 136 -13.64 -7.00 -28.61
C ILE A 136 -13.98 -5.67 -29.28
N PHE A 137 -13.89 -4.56 -28.52
CA PHE A 137 -14.10 -3.21 -29.06
C PHE A 137 -13.16 -2.93 -30.23
N ASN A 138 -11.85 -3.21 -30.05
CA ASN A 138 -10.85 -2.96 -31.08
C ASN A 138 -11.05 -3.82 -32.35
N LEU A 139 -11.53 -5.05 -32.21
CA LEU A 139 -11.87 -5.91 -33.35
C LEU A 139 -13.09 -5.38 -34.12
N LEU A 140 -14.16 -5.02 -33.43
CA LEU A 140 -15.37 -4.46 -34.02
C LEU A 140 -15.10 -3.12 -34.71
N LYS A 141 -14.33 -2.22 -34.10
CA LYS A 141 -13.88 -0.96 -34.71
C LYS A 141 -13.10 -1.15 -36.02
N ARG A 142 -12.39 -2.28 -36.17
CA ARG A 142 -11.66 -2.64 -37.39
C ARG A 142 -12.51 -3.46 -38.36
N ASN A 143 -13.83 -3.56 -38.15
CA ASN A 143 -14.77 -4.38 -38.95
C ASN A 143 -14.43 -5.88 -38.99
N LYS A 144 -13.74 -6.39 -37.94
CA LYS A 144 -13.38 -7.80 -37.80
C LYS A 144 -14.40 -8.56 -36.93
N THR A 145 -15.66 -8.60 -37.39
CA THR A 145 -16.77 -9.18 -36.60
C THR A 145 -16.55 -10.66 -36.30
N GLU A 146 -16.08 -11.46 -37.28
CA GLU A 146 -15.80 -12.89 -37.07
C GLU A 146 -14.70 -13.12 -35.99
N ASP A 147 -13.67 -12.30 -35.97
CA ASP A 147 -12.62 -12.39 -34.95
C ASP A 147 -13.13 -11.95 -33.57
N ALA A 148 -14.02 -10.95 -33.52
CA ALA A 148 -14.71 -10.57 -32.30
C ALA A 148 -15.60 -11.70 -31.76
N GLU A 149 -16.37 -12.39 -32.65
CA GLU A 149 -17.18 -13.56 -32.26
C GLU A 149 -16.30 -14.70 -31.71
N LYS A 150 -15.19 -15.03 -32.38
CA LYS A 150 -14.23 -16.04 -31.89
C LYS A 150 -13.66 -15.68 -30.53
N ARG A 151 -13.35 -14.39 -30.31
CA ARG A 151 -12.84 -13.91 -29.02
C ARG A 151 -13.89 -14.04 -27.92
N ILE A 152 -15.14 -13.69 -28.22
CA ILE A 152 -16.28 -13.89 -27.31
C ILE A 152 -16.44 -15.38 -26.96
N ASP A 153 -16.34 -16.28 -27.95
CA ASP A 153 -16.44 -17.72 -27.72
C ASP A 153 -15.30 -18.26 -26.82
N GLN A 154 -14.09 -17.68 -26.94
CA GLN A 154 -12.98 -18.01 -26.04
C GLN A 154 -13.25 -17.56 -24.59
N PHE A 155 -13.82 -16.36 -24.39
CA PHE A 155 -14.22 -15.90 -23.06
C PHE A 155 -15.34 -16.76 -22.47
N LEU A 156 -16.37 -17.10 -23.25
CA LEU A 156 -17.44 -18.01 -22.81
C LEU A 156 -16.90 -19.37 -22.40
N LYS A 157 -16.00 -19.95 -23.21
CA LYS A 157 -15.36 -21.22 -22.88
C LYS A 157 -14.53 -21.15 -21.58
N ALA A 158 -13.90 -20.00 -21.31
CA ALA A 158 -13.07 -19.81 -20.14
C ALA A 158 -13.88 -19.50 -18.88
N PHE A 159 -14.86 -18.60 -18.95
CA PHE A 159 -15.53 -18.00 -17.80
C PHE A 159 -17.04 -18.31 -17.72
N ASP A 160 -17.61 -18.93 -18.74
CA ASP A 160 -19.02 -19.32 -18.80
C ASP A 160 -19.98 -18.18 -18.37
N ASN A 161 -20.84 -18.42 -17.39
CA ASN A 161 -21.82 -17.46 -16.85
C ASN A 161 -21.20 -16.29 -16.05
N ASP A 162 -19.89 -16.27 -15.86
CA ASP A 162 -19.15 -15.20 -15.20
C ASP A 162 -18.48 -14.24 -16.20
N PHE A 163 -18.72 -14.42 -17.52
CA PHE A 163 -18.35 -13.45 -18.54
C PHE A 163 -19.52 -12.52 -18.88
N VAL A 164 -19.23 -11.22 -18.91
CA VAL A 164 -20.21 -10.15 -19.15
C VAL A 164 -19.67 -9.15 -20.15
N LEU A 165 -20.50 -8.68 -21.06
CA LEU A 165 -20.15 -7.62 -21.99
C LEU A 165 -20.47 -6.23 -21.38
N GLU A 166 -19.65 -5.25 -21.70
CA GLU A 166 -19.74 -3.88 -21.17
C GLU A 166 -19.97 -2.89 -22.28
N VAL A 167 -20.87 -1.94 -22.06
CA VAL A 167 -21.08 -0.78 -22.91
C VAL A 167 -21.01 0.50 -22.11
N GLN A 168 -20.51 1.55 -22.77
CA GLN A 168 -20.32 2.88 -22.21
C GLN A 168 -20.92 3.93 -23.13
N ARG A 169 -21.40 5.03 -22.54
CA ARG A 169 -21.84 6.23 -23.23
C ARG A 169 -21.22 7.45 -22.56
N THR A 170 -19.91 7.57 -22.71
CA THR A 170 -19.13 8.66 -22.11
C THR A 170 -18.74 9.73 -23.13
N ASN A 171 -19.45 9.76 -24.26
CA ASN A 171 -19.23 10.71 -25.36
C ASN A 171 -17.80 10.64 -25.96
N ARG A 172 -17.16 9.48 -25.86
CA ARG A 172 -15.89 9.20 -26.55
C ARG A 172 -16.16 8.61 -27.95
N LEU A 173 -15.18 8.77 -28.81
CA LEU A 173 -15.26 8.32 -30.20
C LEU A 173 -15.58 6.81 -30.27
N ASP A 174 -16.44 6.41 -31.23
CA ASP A 174 -16.79 5.05 -31.60
C ASP A 174 -17.65 4.27 -30.56
N GLU A 175 -18.02 4.83 -29.41
CA GLU A 175 -18.82 4.14 -28.39
C GLU A 175 -20.22 3.74 -28.88
N ASN A 176 -20.90 4.64 -29.60
CA ASN A 176 -22.25 4.37 -30.16
C ASN A 176 -22.20 3.30 -31.25
N GLU A 177 -21.18 3.31 -32.10
CA GLU A 177 -20.99 2.28 -33.13
C GLU A 177 -20.70 0.92 -32.51
N TYR A 178 -19.83 0.90 -31.48
CA TYR A 178 -19.57 -0.32 -30.71
C TYR A 178 -20.86 -0.88 -30.11
N PHE A 179 -21.67 -0.02 -29.46
CA PHE A 179 -22.93 -0.44 -28.84
C PHE A 179 -23.88 -1.06 -29.88
N ALA A 180 -24.01 -0.43 -31.04
CA ALA A 180 -24.85 -0.96 -32.15
C ALA A 180 -24.36 -2.34 -32.63
N ASN A 181 -23.06 -2.58 -32.65
CA ASN A 181 -22.47 -3.84 -33.12
C ASN A 181 -22.48 -4.94 -32.05
N ILE A 182 -22.31 -4.59 -30.76
CA ILE A 182 -22.20 -5.59 -29.68
C ILE A 182 -23.57 -6.11 -29.22
N LEU A 183 -24.61 -5.30 -29.31
CA LEU A 183 -25.98 -5.65 -28.90
C LEU A 183 -26.53 -6.91 -29.62
N PRO A 184 -26.43 -7.03 -30.95
CA PRO A 184 -26.84 -8.25 -31.65
C PRO A 184 -26.01 -9.47 -31.29
N LEU A 185 -24.70 -9.28 -31.05
CA LEU A 185 -23.79 -10.36 -30.64
C LEU A 185 -24.11 -10.87 -29.23
N SER A 186 -24.40 -9.96 -28.29
CA SER A 186 -24.87 -10.31 -26.95
C SER A 186 -26.13 -11.16 -27.01
N SER A 187 -27.15 -10.71 -27.77
CA SER A 187 -28.42 -11.43 -27.92
C SER A 187 -28.23 -12.79 -28.59
N LYS A 188 -27.43 -12.87 -29.66
CA LYS A 188 -27.12 -14.12 -30.39
C LYS A 188 -26.43 -15.16 -29.50
N LYS A 189 -25.54 -14.72 -28.59
CA LYS A 189 -24.74 -15.60 -27.70
C LYS A 189 -25.35 -15.78 -26.32
N GLY A 190 -26.42 -15.06 -25.97
CA GLY A 190 -27.06 -15.10 -24.65
C GLY A 190 -26.17 -14.54 -23.52
N ILE A 191 -25.32 -13.55 -23.83
CA ILE A 191 -24.39 -12.96 -22.86
C ILE A 191 -25.02 -11.68 -22.30
N PRO A 192 -25.07 -11.49 -20.97
CA PRO A 192 -25.59 -10.27 -20.39
C PRO A 192 -24.70 -9.06 -20.75
N LEU A 193 -25.38 -7.93 -21.06
CA LEU A 193 -24.75 -6.62 -21.20
C LEU A 193 -24.94 -5.81 -19.93
N ILE A 194 -23.95 -4.99 -19.58
CA ILE A 194 -24.03 -4.00 -18.50
C ILE A 194 -23.65 -2.61 -19.01
N ALA A 195 -24.27 -1.59 -18.42
CA ALA A 195 -23.89 -0.20 -18.59
C ALA A 195 -22.88 0.22 -17.49
N THR A 196 -21.77 0.83 -17.89
CA THR A 196 -20.82 1.45 -16.96
C THR A 196 -20.48 2.87 -17.40
N ASN A 197 -19.91 3.68 -16.47
CA ASN A 197 -19.55 5.07 -16.78
C ASN A 197 -18.04 5.34 -16.82
N ASP A 198 -17.18 4.37 -16.52
CA ASP A 198 -15.71 4.56 -16.43
C ASP A 198 -15.34 5.77 -15.56
N VAL A 199 -15.76 5.75 -14.29
CA VAL A 199 -15.71 6.91 -13.38
C VAL A 199 -14.27 7.24 -12.99
N LEU A 200 -13.84 8.50 -13.20
CA LEU A 200 -12.50 9.01 -12.94
C LEU A 200 -12.48 10.23 -11.99
N PHE A 201 -13.58 10.97 -11.88
CA PHE A 201 -13.74 12.16 -11.03
C PHE A 201 -15.17 12.31 -10.52
N SER A 202 -15.40 13.22 -9.55
CA SER A 202 -16.69 13.33 -8.84
C SER A 202 -17.77 14.02 -9.65
N GLU A 203 -17.48 15.19 -10.20
CA GLU A 203 -18.46 16.06 -10.87
C GLU A 203 -17.92 16.43 -12.25
N GLU A 204 -18.81 16.83 -13.18
CA GLU A 204 -18.42 17.23 -14.54
C GLU A 204 -17.38 18.36 -14.56
N GLU A 205 -17.49 19.30 -13.62
CA GLU A 205 -16.60 20.45 -13.47
C GLU A 205 -15.17 20.07 -13.08
N ASP A 206 -14.95 18.87 -12.55
CA ASP A 206 -13.62 18.38 -12.19
C ASP A 206 -12.79 17.91 -13.40
N PHE A 207 -13.34 17.94 -14.61
CA PHE A 207 -12.66 17.49 -15.82
C PHE A 207 -11.33 18.20 -16.09
N ASP A 208 -11.29 19.54 -15.95
CA ASP A 208 -10.06 20.31 -16.20
C ASP A 208 -8.97 20.01 -15.16
N ILE A 209 -9.38 19.69 -13.92
CA ILE A 209 -8.49 19.24 -12.84
C ILE A 209 -7.92 17.86 -13.17
N HIS A 210 -8.79 16.96 -13.64
CA HIS A 210 -8.42 15.62 -14.09
C HIS A 210 -7.39 15.69 -15.24
N GLU A 211 -7.66 16.48 -16.29
CA GLU A 211 -6.74 16.68 -17.40
C GLU A 211 -5.40 17.27 -16.94
N THR A 212 -5.42 18.18 -15.96
CA THR A 212 -4.21 18.73 -15.34
C THR A 212 -3.41 17.61 -14.63
N LYS A 213 -4.08 16.73 -13.87
CA LYS A 213 -3.43 15.57 -13.24
C LYS A 213 -2.79 14.65 -14.26
N VAL A 214 -3.50 14.33 -15.34
CA VAL A 214 -2.97 13.49 -16.44
C VAL A 214 -1.73 14.13 -17.03
N CYS A 215 -1.73 15.46 -17.30
CA CYS A 215 -0.56 16.19 -17.79
C CYS A 215 0.61 16.15 -16.80
N ILE A 216 0.34 16.26 -15.49
CA ILE A 216 1.38 16.16 -14.46
C ILE A 216 2.09 14.81 -14.53
N ASN A 217 1.33 13.71 -14.63
CA ASN A 217 1.88 12.35 -14.60
C ASN A 217 2.51 11.91 -15.93
N THR A 218 2.01 12.41 -17.06
CA THR A 218 2.56 12.09 -18.39
C THR A 218 3.68 13.03 -18.84
N GLY A 219 3.99 14.07 -18.05
CA GLY A 219 5.01 15.05 -18.41
C GLY A 219 4.60 16.03 -19.53
N LYS A 220 3.32 16.03 -19.94
CA LYS A 220 2.75 16.89 -20.98
C LYS A 220 2.24 18.21 -20.40
N THR A 221 1.84 19.14 -21.28
CA THR A 221 1.10 20.35 -20.92
C THR A 221 -0.31 20.30 -21.52
N LEU A 222 -1.23 21.06 -20.94
CA LEU A 222 -2.63 21.09 -21.43
C LEU A 222 -2.71 21.61 -22.88
N ASN A 223 -1.81 22.48 -23.28
CA ASN A 223 -1.76 23.10 -24.61
C ASN A 223 -0.84 22.34 -25.60
N ASP A 224 -0.29 21.18 -25.22
CA ASP A 224 0.54 20.39 -26.13
C ASP A 224 -0.33 19.83 -27.28
N PRO A 225 -0.07 20.22 -28.54
CA PRO A 225 -0.85 19.77 -29.70
C PRO A 225 -0.73 18.26 -29.95
N ASN A 226 0.33 17.63 -29.44
CA ASN A 226 0.56 16.18 -29.57
C ASN A 226 0.00 15.39 -28.38
N ARG A 227 -0.73 16.04 -27.47
CA ARG A 227 -1.39 15.36 -26.35
C ARG A 227 -2.63 14.60 -26.84
N GLU A 228 -2.65 13.32 -26.58
CA GLU A 228 -3.85 12.52 -26.84
C GLU A 228 -4.98 12.93 -25.87
N LYS A 229 -6.17 13.19 -26.41
CA LYS A 229 -7.39 13.49 -25.65
C LYS A 229 -8.18 12.21 -25.49
N LEU A 230 -7.86 11.44 -24.45
CA LEU A 230 -8.42 10.12 -24.21
C LEU A 230 -9.70 10.15 -23.37
N PHE A 231 -9.95 11.24 -22.67
CA PHE A 231 -11.00 11.38 -21.67
C PHE A 231 -12.08 12.39 -22.11
N SER A 232 -13.21 12.33 -21.44
CA SER A 232 -14.34 13.23 -21.68
C SER A 232 -14.91 13.74 -20.35
N LYS A 233 -15.70 14.79 -20.40
CA LYS A 233 -16.42 15.34 -19.25
C LYS A 233 -17.46 14.40 -18.65
N GLU A 234 -17.87 13.39 -19.40
CA GLU A 234 -18.90 12.43 -19.00
C GLU A 234 -18.42 11.33 -18.03
N GLN A 235 -17.12 11.28 -17.73
CA GLN A 235 -16.54 10.25 -16.87
C GLN A 235 -16.58 10.59 -15.37
N TYR A 236 -17.62 11.35 -14.95
CA TYR A 236 -17.87 11.65 -13.55
C TYR A 236 -18.80 10.62 -12.88
N PHE A 237 -18.90 10.71 -11.55
CA PHE A 237 -19.74 9.80 -10.75
C PHE A 237 -21.22 10.14 -10.90
N LYS A 238 -21.89 9.55 -11.88
CA LYS A 238 -23.30 9.77 -12.20
C LYS A 238 -24.24 9.14 -11.17
N SER A 239 -25.40 9.77 -10.96
CA SER A 239 -26.52 9.19 -10.22
C SER A 239 -27.19 8.05 -11.00
N SER A 240 -28.02 7.23 -10.32
CA SER A 240 -28.83 6.20 -10.98
C SER A 240 -29.76 6.79 -12.04
N ALA A 241 -30.36 7.96 -11.76
CA ALA A 241 -31.27 8.61 -12.70
C ALA A 241 -30.55 9.06 -13.98
N GLU A 242 -29.36 9.64 -13.87
CA GLU A 242 -28.53 10.02 -15.03
C GLU A 242 -28.12 8.80 -15.86
N MET A 243 -27.82 7.68 -15.21
CA MET A 243 -27.49 6.44 -15.93
C MET A 243 -28.72 5.82 -16.59
N GLU A 244 -29.91 5.85 -15.95
CA GLU A 244 -31.16 5.42 -16.53
C GLU A 244 -31.53 6.26 -17.78
N ASP A 245 -31.42 7.60 -17.68
CA ASP A 245 -31.65 8.50 -18.80
C ASP A 245 -30.65 8.28 -19.94
N LEU A 246 -29.37 8.05 -19.62
CA LEU A 246 -28.33 7.80 -20.60
C LEU A 246 -28.55 6.51 -21.40
N PHE A 247 -29.16 5.51 -20.78
CA PHE A 247 -29.47 4.21 -21.39
C PHE A 247 -30.97 3.98 -21.53
N ASP A 248 -31.75 5.06 -21.75
CA ASP A 248 -33.20 4.97 -21.97
C ASP A 248 -33.56 3.91 -23.02
N GLY A 249 -34.56 3.07 -22.72
CA GLY A 249 -34.96 1.92 -23.53
C GLY A 249 -34.07 0.67 -23.34
N PHE A 250 -33.09 0.68 -22.45
CA PHE A 250 -32.18 -0.44 -22.15
C PHE A 250 -32.10 -0.74 -20.65
N ASP A 251 -33.22 -0.73 -19.93
CA ASP A 251 -33.30 -0.89 -18.47
C ASP A 251 -32.59 -2.15 -17.95
N GLU A 252 -32.51 -3.20 -18.77
CA GLU A 252 -31.85 -4.44 -18.44
C GLU A 252 -30.35 -4.23 -18.21
N LEU A 253 -29.68 -3.33 -18.95
CA LEU A 253 -28.24 -3.05 -18.78
C LEU A 253 -27.95 -2.41 -17.43
N ILE A 254 -28.89 -1.62 -16.94
CA ILE A 254 -28.81 -0.98 -15.61
C ILE A 254 -29.05 -2.02 -14.51
N SER A 255 -30.14 -2.80 -14.62
CA SER A 255 -30.50 -3.81 -13.62
C SER A 255 -29.45 -4.93 -13.50
N ASN A 256 -28.79 -5.31 -14.60
CA ASN A 256 -27.72 -6.30 -14.61
C ASN A 256 -26.52 -5.88 -13.75
N THR A 257 -26.27 -4.58 -13.53
CA THR A 257 -25.21 -4.13 -12.62
C THR A 257 -25.49 -4.54 -11.17
N ILE A 258 -26.76 -4.51 -10.77
CA ILE A 258 -27.20 -4.97 -9.45
C ILE A 258 -27.10 -6.49 -9.32
N GLU A 259 -27.44 -7.24 -10.38
CA GLU A 259 -27.32 -8.70 -10.35
C GLU A 259 -25.85 -9.13 -10.19
N ILE A 260 -24.91 -8.44 -10.84
CA ILE A 260 -23.47 -8.66 -10.63
C ILE A 260 -23.07 -8.29 -9.20
N SER A 261 -23.52 -7.13 -8.70
CA SER A 261 -23.26 -6.73 -7.32
C SER A 261 -23.70 -7.79 -6.30
N LYS A 262 -24.86 -8.43 -6.52
CA LYS A 262 -25.37 -9.51 -5.65
C LYS A 262 -24.46 -10.73 -5.62
N LYS A 263 -23.80 -11.05 -6.75
CA LYS A 263 -22.82 -12.16 -6.83
C LYS A 263 -21.54 -11.89 -6.04
N CYS A 264 -21.15 -10.62 -5.87
CA CYS A 264 -19.89 -10.22 -5.25
C CYS A 264 -20.04 -10.07 -3.73
N ASN A 265 -19.46 -10.98 -2.94
CA ASN A 265 -19.59 -11.01 -1.48
C ASN A 265 -18.22 -11.33 -0.85
N VAL A 266 -17.36 -10.34 -0.81
CA VAL A 266 -16.00 -10.41 -0.23
C VAL A 266 -16.00 -9.76 1.15
N SER A 267 -15.30 -10.35 2.10
CA SER A 267 -14.96 -9.73 3.39
C SER A 267 -13.46 -9.79 3.59
N ILE A 268 -12.84 -8.63 3.80
CA ILE A 268 -11.39 -8.51 4.00
C ILE A 268 -11.01 -8.42 5.48
N HIS A 269 -11.99 -8.38 6.39
CA HIS A 269 -11.72 -8.27 7.83
C HIS A 269 -11.25 -9.61 8.40
N THR A 270 -10.19 -9.53 9.16
CA THR A 270 -9.72 -10.65 9.98
C THR A 270 -9.52 -10.20 11.42
N LYS A 271 -9.77 -11.12 12.36
CA LYS A 271 -9.40 -10.96 13.77
C LYS A 271 -8.09 -11.66 14.10
N ASN A 272 -7.54 -12.41 13.13
CA ASN A 272 -6.37 -13.23 13.32
C ASN A 272 -5.14 -12.52 12.80
N TYR A 273 -4.03 -12.67 13.50
CA TYR A 273 -2.71 -12.32 13.02
C TYR A 273 -2.08 -13.50 12.30
N PHE A 274 -1.44 -13.23 11.18
CA PHE A 274 -0.73 -14.21 10.39
C PHE A 274 0.77 -14.06 10.64
N LEU A 275 1.28 -14.86 11.56
CA LEU A 275 2.71 -14.89 11.89
C LEU A 275 3.40 -15.99 11.08
N PRO A 276 4.60 -15.74 10.58
CA PRO A 276 5.41 -16.78 9.98
C PRO A 276 5.83 -17.81 11.04
N GLU A 277 6.04 -19.06 10.60
CA GLU A 277 6.52 -20.10 11.47
C GLU A 277 8.05 -20.00 11.63
N TYR A 278 8.49 -19.83 12.87
CA TYR A 278 9.91 -19.93 13.19
C TYR A 278 10.32 -21.41 13.25
N PRO A 279 11.42 -21.83 12.59
CA PRO A 279 11.87 -23.22 12.68
C PRO A 279 12.41 -23.54 14.08
N VAL A 280 11.63 -24.29 14.87
CA VAL A 280 12.02 -24.77 16.20
C VAL A 280 12.56 -26.20 16.13
N PRO A 281 13.44 -26.63 17.09
CA PRO A 281 13.83 -28.01 17.25
C PRO A 281 12.63 -28.95 17.44
N LYS A 282 12.75 -30.22 16.98
CA LYS A 282 11.62 -31.19 16.98
C LYS A 282 10.98 -31.44 18.34
N GLU A 283 11.72 -31.24 19.42
CA GLU A 283 11.25 -31.48 20.80
C GLU A 283 10.46 -30.27 21.36
N HIS A 284 10.39 -29.14 20.64
CA HIS A 284 9.79 -27.91 21.10
C HIS A 284 8.67 -27.43 20.16
N ASP A 285 7.69 -26.74 20.73
CA ASP A 285 6.85 -25.77 20.07
C ASP A 285 7.42 -24.35 20.27
N PHE A 286 6.80 -23.33 19.69
CA PHE A 286 7.26 -21.93 19.79
C PHE A 286 7.33 -21.46 21.25
N ASP A 287 6.34 -21.84 22.06
CA ASP A 287 6.21 -21.42 23.44
C ASP A 287 7.32 -22.03 24.30
N SER A 288 7.47 -23.34 24.24
CA SER A 288 8.47 -24.07 25.01
C SER A 288 9.90 -23.71 24.60
N PHE A 289 10.12 -23.44 23.31
CA PHE A 289 11.43 -23.01 22.82
C PHE A 289 11.78 -21.60 23.31
N LEU A 290 10.80 -20.68 23.28
CA LEU A 290 10.99 -19.33 23.80
C LEU A 290 11.32 -19.35 25.31
N VAL A 291 10.61 -20.17 26.09
CA VAL A 291 10.88 -20.35 27.52
C VAL A 291 12.29 -20.89 27.76
N ASP A 292 12.67 -21.98 27.09
CA ASP A 292 13.98 -22.60 27.25
C ASP A 292 15.12 -21.63 26.89
N LEU A 293 14.99 -20.96 25.73
CA LEU A 293 16.01 -20.04 25.23
C LEU A 293 16.18 -18.82 26.15
N SER A 294 15.06 -18.17 26.54
CA SER A 294 15.10 -16.97 27.39
C SER A 294 15.58 -17.29 28.80
N SER A 295 15.17 -18.42 29.38
CA SER A 295 15.62 -18.85 30.71
C SER A 295 17.12 -19.12 30.72
N LYS A 296 17.64 -19.92 29.79
CA LYS A 296 19.08 -20.21 29.69
C LYS A 296 19.94 -18.95 29.56
N ARG A 297 19.47 -17.98 28.76
CA ARG A 297 20.22 -16.72 28.58
C ARG A 297 20.11 -15.81 29.81
N LEU A 298 18.96 -15.75 30.47
CA LEU A 298 18.77 -14.98 31.68
C LEU A 298 19.61 -15.56 32.82
N ASP A 299 19.70 -16.88 32.98
CA ASP A 299 20.48 -17.56 34.00
C ASP A 299 21.95 -17.13 33.98
N VAL A 300 22.53 -16.96 32.79
CA VAL A 300 23.91 -16.45 32.64
C VAL A 300 24.05 -15.03 33.18
N TYR A 301 23.00 -14.20 33.04
CA TYR A 301 23.02 -12.81 33.53
C TYR A 301 22.84 -12.71 35.04
N ILE A 302 21.88 -13.47 35.60
CA ILE A 302 21.52 -13.40 37.03
C ILE A 302 22.39 -14.22 37.99
N ASN A 303 23.26 -15.09 37.46
CA ASN A 303 24.15 -15.93 38.28
C ASN A 303 25.04 -15.18 39.26
N LYS A 304 25.18 -13.87 39.06
CA LYS A 304 25.96 -12.93 39.90
C LYS A 304 25.11 -12.24 40.98
N PHE A 305 23.79 -12.47 41.02
CA PHE A 305 22.88 -11.81 41.95
C PHE A 305 22.69 -12.64 43.22
N ASP A 306 22.22 -11.98 44.29
CA ASP A 306 21.72 -12.66 45.47
C ASP A 306 20.36 -13.35 45.21
N ASP A 307 19.94 -14.22 46.12
CA ASP A 307 18.71 -14.99 45.97
C ASP A 307 17.45 -14.10 45.86
N THR A 308 17.40 -12.96 46.53
CA THR A 308 16.27 -12.04 46.51
C THR A 308 16.14 -11.38 45.14
N LYS A 309 17.25 -10.85 44.63
CA LYS A 309 17.28 -10.21 43.30
C LYS A 309 17.00 -11.26 42.22
N THR A 310 17.56 -12.44 42.31
CA THR A 310 17.33 -13.57 41.40
C THR A 310 15.86 -13.91 41.31
N THR A 311 15.16 -14.02 42.45
CA THR A 311 13.72 -14.32 42.50
C THR A 311 12.89 -13.28 41.75
N ILE A 312 13.19 -11.99 41.92
CA ILE A 312 12.48 -10.88 41.22
C ILE A 312 12.60 -11.02 39.71
N TYR A 313 13.79 -11.39 39.20
CA TYR A 313 13.98 -11.56 37.75
C TYR A 313 13.25 -12.81 37.21
N LEU A 314 13.29 -13.91 37.95
CA LEU A 314 12.59 -15.13 37.55
C LEU A 314 11.07 -14.97 37.55
N ASP A 315 10.53 -14.30 38.56
CA ASP A 315 9.08 -14.00 38.63
C ASP A 315 8.65 -13.09 37.46
N ARG A 316 9.44 -12.07 37.17
CA ARG A 316 9.18 -11.18 36.02
C ARG A 316 9.29 -11.92 34.68
N LEU A 317 10.31 -12.76 34.49
CA LEU A 317 10.46 -13.56 33.28
C LEU A 317 9.24 -14.46 33.07
N LYS A 318 8.83 -15.18 34.11
CA LYS A 318 7.66 -16.06 34.07
C LYS A 318 6.40 -15.28 33.71
N TYR A 319 6.17 -14.14 34.34
CA TYR A 319 5.01 -13.28 34.07
C TYR A 319 4.98 -12.84 32.59
N GLU A 320 6.10 -12.34 32.07
CA GLU A 320 6.16 -11.90 30.67
C GLU A 320 5.96 -13.04 29.68
N LEU A 321 6.57 -14.22 29.92
CA LEU A 321 6.40 -15.39 29.09
C LEU A 321 4.94 -15.88 29.05
N ASP A 322 4.27 -15.89 30.21
CA ASP A 322 2.85 -16.25 30.29
C ASP A 322 1.97 -15.29 29.47
N GLN A 323 2.27 -13.97 29.49
CA GLN A 323 1.54 -12.99 28.69
C GLN A 323 1.83 -13.15 27.18
N ILE A 324 3.09 -13.29 26.79
CA ILE A 324 3.51 -13.47 25.39
C ILE A 324 2.84 -14.72 24.79
N LYS A 325 2.83 -15.82 25.56
CA LYS A 325 2.16 -17.07 25.16
C LYS A 325 0.66 -16.90 25.02
N THR A 326 0.00 -16.29 26.00
CA THR A 326 -1.46 -16.07 26.00
C THR A 326 -1.90 -15.22 24.81
N MET A 327 -1.08 -14.27 24.40
CA MET A 327 -1.33 -13.39 23.25
C MET A 327 -0.88 -14.00 21.92
N GLY A 328 -0.20 -15.17 21.91
CA GLY A 328 0.25 -15.88 20.70
C GLY A 328 1.45 -15.25 19.99
N PHE A 329 2.31 -14.51 20.70
CA PHE A 329 3.45 -13.78 20.09
C PHE A 329 4.80 -14.47 20.24
N SER A 330 4.86 -15.71 20.71
CA SER A 330 6.13 -16.43 20.90
C SER A 330 6.95 -16.53 19.61
N SER A 331 6.33 -16.85 18.47
CA SER A 331 6.99 -16.89 17.17
C SER A 331 7.56 -15.51 16.77
N TYR A 332 6.83 -14.42 17.05
CA TYR A 332 7.28 -13.06 16.77
C TYR A 332 8.61 -12.73 17.50
N PHE A 333 8.69 -13.03 18.82
CA PHE A 333 9.92 -12.82 19.59
C PHE A 333 11.08 -13.65 19.04
N LEU A 334 10.82 -14.91 18.66
CA LEU A 334 11.84 -15.79 18.10
C LEU A 334 12.39 -15.29 16.74
N ILE A 335 11.51 -14.78 15.88
CA ILE A 335 11.90 -14.21 14.59
C ILE A 335 12.75 -12.95 14.79
N VAL A 336 12.34 -12.07 15.71
CA VAL A 336 13.12 -10.85 16.02
C VAL A 336 14.48 -11.20 16.61
N TYR A 337 14.51 -12.14 17.56
CA TYR A 337 15.76 -12.67 18.10
C TYR A 337 16.69 -13.18 17.01
N ASP A 338 16.17 -13.96 16.08
CA ASP A 338 16.92 -14.61 15.03
C ASP A 338 17.67 -13.63 14.13
N PHE A 339 16.98 -12.66 13.54
CA PHE A 339 17.65 -11.74 12.64
C PHE A 339 18.58 -10.75 13.37
N ILE A 340 18.32 -10.44 14.66
CA ILE A 340 19.24 -9.66 15.48
C ILE A 340 20.51 -10.47 15.79
N GLN A 341 20.36 -11.73 16.19
CA GLN A 341 21.51 -12.60 16.47
C GLN A 341 22.35 -12.81 15.21
N TRP A 342 21.70 -13.13 14.07
CA TRP A 342 22.38 -13.23 12.79
C TRP A 342 23.14 -11.95 12.43
N SER A 343 22.53 -10.79 12.68
CA SER A 343 23.18 -9.51 12.38
C SER A 343 24.46 -9.31 13.21
N LYS A 344 24.41 -9.62 14.50
CA LYS A 344 25.57 -9.56 15.39
C LYS A 344 26.68 -10.51 14.94
N ASP A 345 26.33 -11.73 14.53
CA ASP A 345 27.26 -12.76 14.09
C ASP A 345 27.88 -12.45 12.70
N ASN A 346 27.25 -11.56 11.91
CA ASN A 346 27.70 -11.18 10.56
C ASN A 346 28.18 -9.73 10.45
N ASP A 347 28.70 -9.16 11.54
CA ASP A 347 29.26 -7.79 11.58
C ASP A 347 28.29 -6.71 11.08
N VAL A 348 26.99 -6.87 11.35
CA VAL A 348 25.98 -5.83 11.11
C VAL A 348 25.64 -5.18 12.45
N PRO A 349 26.07 -3.92 12.70
CA PRO A 349 25.75 -3.22 13.92
C PRO A 349 24.25 -3.06 14.12
N VAL A 350 23.78 -3.42 15.31
CA VAL A 350 22.39 -3.31 15.76
C VAL A 350 22.33 -2.32 16.93
N GLY A 351 21.30 -1.49 16.96
CA GLY A 351 21.08 -0.55 18.06
C GLY A 351 20.67 -1.24 19.35
N PRO A 352 20.74 -0.52 20.49
CA PRO A 352 20.45 -1.07 21.83
C PRO A 352 18.97 -1.42 22.07
N GLY A 353 18.10 -1.14 21.11
CA GLY A 353 16.66 -1.15 21.27
C GLY A 353 16.12 0.20 21.76
N ARG A 354 14.88 0.51 21.40
CA ARG A 354 14.20 1.75 21.79
C ARG A 354 12.68 1.53 21.87
N GLY A 355 11.96 2.57 22.27
CA GLY A 355 10.50 2.50 22.39
C GLY A 355 10.06 1.61 23.56
N SER A 356 8.83 1.10 23.48
CA SER A 356 8.20 0.31 24.54
C SER A 356 8.83 -1.09 24.71
N GLY A 357 9.44 -1.65 23.65
CA GLY A 357 10.10 -2.97 23.69
C GLY A 357 11.25 -3.07 24.71
N ALA A 358 11.87 -1.93 25.06
CA ALA A 358 12.88 -1.87 26.12
C ALA A 358 12.32 -2.25 27.52
N GLY A 359 10.99 -2.26 27.72
CA GLY A 359 10.34 -2.68 28.96
C GLY A 359 10.24 -4.20 29.16
N SER A 360 10.63 -5.02 28.15
CA SER A 360 10.54 -6.47 28.22
C SER A 360 11.85 -7.12 28.71
N LEU A 361 11.75 -7.90 29.77
CA LEU A 361 12.84 -8.74 30.27
C LEU A 361 13.13 -9.93 29.34
N VAL A 362 12.11 -10.47 28.69
CA VAL A 362 12.29 -11.50 27.66
C VAL A 362 13.10 -10.95 26.49
N ALA A 363 12.79 -9.74 26.02
CA ALA A 363 13.56 -9.08 24.96
C ALA A 363 15.03 -8.83 25.37
N PHE A 364 15.26 -8.43 26.62
CA PHE A 364 16.61 -8.26 27.18
C PHE A 364 17.35 -9.60 27.27
N ALA A 365 16.73 -10.64 27.82
CA ALA A 365 17.32 -11.97 27.92
C ALA A 365 17.71 -12.54 26.55
N LEU A 366 16.87 -12.35 25.54
CA LEU A 366 17.15 -12.75 24.16
C LEU A 366 18.21 -11.86 23.47
N GLY A 367 18.59 -10.72 24.08
CA GLY A 367 19.52 -9.75 23.48
C GLY A 367 18.91 -8.96 22.32
N ILE A 368 17.58 -8.89 22.25
CA ILE A 368 16.84 -7.97 21.36
C ILE A 368 17.08 -6.53 21.80
N THR A 369 17.03 -6.29 23.11
CA THR A 369 17.40 -5.02 23.74
C THR A 369 18.64 -5.21 24.62
N THR A 370 19.38 -4.13 24.88
CA THR A 370 20.60 -4.18 25.73
C THR A 370 20.38 -3.51 27.09
N LEU A 371 19.23 -2.91 27.34
CA LEU A 371 18.91 -2.21 28.58
C LEU A 371 18.12 -3.14 29.51
N ASP A 372 18.58 -3.28 30.76
CA ASP A 372 17.87 -4.05 31.80
C ASP A 372 16.60 -3.30 32.26
N PRO A 373 15.40 -3.82 31.98
CA PRO A 373 14.17 -3.12 32.30
C PRO A 373 13.90 -3.00 33.81
N LEU A 374 14.39 -3.94 34.62
CA LEU A 374 14.20 -3.92 36.08
C LEU A 374 15.09 -2.90 36.75
N GLU A 375 16.34 -2.75 36.33
CA GLU A 375 17.27 -1.73 36.86
C GLU A 375 16.75 -0.30 36.55
N HIS A 376 16.01 -0.12 35.46
CA HIS A 376 15.48 1.18 35.06
C HIS A 376 13.98 1.38 35.35
N GLY A 377 13.35 0.45 36.07
CA GLY A 377 11.95 0.55 36.47
C GLY A 377 10.98 0.59 35.29
N LEU A 378 11.30 -0.06 34.16
CA LEU A 378 10.48 -0.08 32.97
C LEU A 378 9.35 -1.11 33.09
N LEU A 379 8.18 -0.74 32.59
CA LEU A 379 6.96 -1.54 32.67
C LEU A 379 6.74 -2.33 31.37
N PHE A 380 6.54 -3.64 31.49
CA PHE A 380 6.21 -4.52 30.36
C PHE A 380 4.86 -4.20 29.73
N GLU A 381 3.89 -3.76 30.53
CA GLU A 381 2.54 -3.44 30.12
C GLU A 381 2.46 -2.24 29.16
N ARG A 382 3.53 -1.46 29.06
CA ARG A 382 3.67 -0.42 28.02
C ARG A 382 3.99 -1.01 26.65
N PHE A 383 4.57 -2.20 26.62
CA PHE A 383 4.93 -2.92 25.40
C PHE A 383 3.83 -3.91 25.00
N LEU A 384 3.42 -4.78 25.92
CA LEU A 384 2.31 -5.73 25.71
C LEU A 384 1.31 -5.62 26.85
N ASN A 385 0.06 -5.37 26.51
CA ASN A 385 -1.04 -5.29 27.46
C ASN A 385 -2.21 -6.15 26.97
N PRO A 386 -2.60 -7.21 27.72
CA PRO A 386 -3.71 -8.09 27.37
C PRO A 386 -5.06 -7.37 27.24
N GLU A 387 -5.25 -6.27 27.98
CA GLU A 387 -6.47 -5.45 27.90
C GLU A 387 -6.55 -4.59 26.64
N ARG A 388 -5.40 -4.35 25.99
CA ARG A 388 -5.28 -3.61 24.74
C ARG A 388 -4.64 -4.54 23.71
N ILE A 389 -5.48 -5.25 22.95
CA ILE A 389 -5.00 -6.12 21.86
C ILE A 389 -4.36 -5.24 20.79
N SER A 390 -3.05 -5.03 20.90
CA SER A 390 -2.22 -4.41 19.87
C SER A 390 -1.02 -5.30 19.61
N MET A 391 -0.60 -5.35 18.34
CA MET A 391 0.63 -6.06 17.98
C MET A 391 1.84 -5.47 18.70
N PRO A 392 2.78 -6.32 19.17
CA PRO A 392 4.08 -5.84 19.62
C PRO A 392 4.82 -5.22 18.43
N ASP A 393 5.48 -4.09 18.65
CA ASP A 393 6.28 -3.41 17.64
C ASP A 393 7.70 -3.17 18.20
N PHE A 394 8.67 -3.91 17.67
CA PHE A 394 10.07 -3.68 17.95
C PHE A 394 10.66 -2.77 16.89
N ASP A 395 10.99 -1.55 17.27
CA ASP A 395 11.83 -0.64 16.47
C ASP A 395 13.30 -1.08 16.53
N ILE A 396 13.79 -1.66 15.44
CA ILE A 396 15.17 -2.17 15.42
C ILE A 396 16.02 -1.34 14.46
N ASP A 397 17.00 -0.69 15.05
CA ASP A 397 17.94 0.14 14.31
C ASP A 397 19.14 -0.70 13.83
N PHE A 398 19.41 -0.69 12.53
CA PHE A 398 20.57 -1.32 11.91
C PHE A 398 21.52 -0.28 11.32
N CYS A 399 22.79 -0.63 11.17
CA CYS A 399 23.70 0.13 10.36
C CYS A 399 23.13 0.37 8.96
N MET A 400 23.01 1.64 8.55
CA MET A 400 22.36 2.04 7.30
C MET A 400 22.96 1.35 6.06
N GLU A 401 24.28 1.14 6.05
CA GLU A 401 25.00 0.54 4.92
C GLU A 401 24.87 -1.00 4.85
N LYS A 402 24.53 -1.64 5.98
CA LYS A 402 24.48 -3.09 6.08
C LYS A 402 23.08 -3.65 6.29
N ARG A 403 22.06 -2.79 6.47
CA ARG A 403 20.67 -3.18 6.70
C ARG A 403 20.14 -4.15 5.64
N ASP A 404 20.43 -3.87 4.37
CA ASP A 404 19.91 -4.67 3.27
C ASP A 404 20.40 -6.13 3.32
N LYS A 405 21.58 -6.41 3.90
CA LYS A 405 22.06 -7.78 4.16
C LYS A 405 21.13 -8.55 5.11
N VAL A 406 20.52 -7.85 6.08
CA VAL A 406 19.57 -8.47 7.02
C VAL A 406 18.26 -8.79 6.30
N ILE A 407 17.79 -7.92 5.42
CA ILE A 407 16.60 -8.16 4.60
C ILE A 407 16.84 -9.36 3.67
N ASP A 408 18.01 -9.44 3.04
CA ASP A 408 18.40 -10.58 2.20
C ASP A 408 18.46 -11.89 3.01
N TYR A 409 19.00 -11.85 4.22
CA TYR A 409 19.00 -13.02 5.12
C TYR A 409 17.58 -13.50 5.44
N VAL A 410 16.70 -12.58 5.83
CA VAL A 410 15.31 -12.89 6.15
C VAL A 410 14.58 -13.45 4.92
N SER A 411 14.78 -12.84 3.75
CA SER A 411 14.22 -13.30 2.49
C SER A 411 14.71 -14.72 2.11
N ASN A 412 15.99 -15.01 2.33
CA ASN A 412 16.54 -16.35 2.07
C ASN A 412 16.04 -17.40 3.08
N LYS A 413 15.83 -17.00 4.34
CA LYS A 413 15.43 -17.91 5.41
C LYS A 413 13.93 -18.27 5.36
N TYR A 414 13.07 -17.26 5.16
CA TYR A 414 11.62 -17.45 5.19
C TYR A 414 10.99 -17.64 3.81
N GLY A 415 11.75 -17.46 2.74
CA GLY A 415 11.31 -17.55 1.36
C GLY A 415 11.15 -16.17 0.70
N SER A 416 11.66 -16.03 -0.52
CA SER A 416 11.61 -14.76 -1.27
C SER A 416 10.19 -14.33 -1.67
N ASP A 417 9.26 -15.27 -1.70
CA ASP A 417 7.84 -15.05 -1.97
C ASP A 417 7.02 -14.77 -0.70
N ALA A 418 7.58 -15.08 0.48
CA ALA A 418 6.98 -14.82 1.78
C ALA A 418 7.41 -13.47 2.39
N VAL A 419 8.47 -12.84 1.87
CA VAL A 419 9.05 -11.60 2.41
C VAL A 419 8.90 -10.46 1.41
N SER A 420 8.37 -9.33 1.87
CA SER A 420 8.20 -8.14 1.03
C SER A 420 8.43 -6.87 1.83
N GLN A 421 8.93 -5.84 1.16
CA GLN A 421 8.93 -4.49 1.70
C GLN A 421 7.53 -3.88 1.59
N ILE A 422 7.25 -2.87 2.42
CA ILE A 422 5.93 -2.21 2.44
C ILE A 422 5.94 -1.01 1.51
N ALA A 423 4.85 -0.80 0.75
CA ALA A 423 4.67 0.39 -0.05
C ALA A 423 4.30 1.61 0.81
N THR A 424 4.63 2.78 0.30
CA THR A 424 4.12 4.07 0.75
C THR A 424 3.59 4.86 -0.43
N PHE A 425 2.65 5.74 -0.19
CA PHE A 425 2.11 6.61 -1.23
C PHE A 425 2.62 8.02 -1.03
N VAL A 426 3.37 8.49 -2.03
CA VAL A 426 3.81 9.88 -2.07
C VAL A 426 2.66 10.72 -2.63
N THR A 427 2.22 11.71 -1.87
CA THR A 427 1.13 12.60 -2.26
C THR A 427 1.65 13.93 -2.83
N MET A 428 0.80 14.65 -3.53
CA MET A 428 1.11 15.99 -4.05
C MET A 428 1.13 16.99 -2.88
N ALA A 429 2.33 17.27 -2.35
CA ALA A 429 2.51 18.23 -1.26
C ALA A 429 2.43 19.68 -1.75
N ALA A 430 2.03 20.63 -0.89
CA ALA A 430 1.78 22.04 -1.18
C ALA A 430 2.82 22.72 -2.09
N ARG A 431 4.10 22.58 -1.76
CA ARG A 431 5.18 23.21 -2.56
C ARG A 431 5.43 22.53 -3.90
N ALA A 432 5.15 21.24 -4.00
CA ALA A 432 5.34 20.46 -5.22
C ALA A 432 4.17 20.67 -6.17
N VAL A 433 2.93 20.62 -5.65
CA VAL A 433 1.73 20.69 -6.48
C VAL A 433 1.61 22.00 -7.23
N VAL A 434 1.98 23.15 -6.63
CA VAL A 434 1.94 24.44 -7.33
C VAL A 434 2.93 24.51 -8.50
N ARG A 435 4.10 23.87 -8.38
CA ARG A 435 5.08 23.77 -9.48
C ARG A 435 4.62 22.82 -10.57
N ASP A 436 4.03 21.69 -10.18
CA ASP A 436 3.51 20.70 -11.12
C ASP A 436 2.33 21.25 -11.92
N VAL A 437 1.41 21.97 -11.27
CA VAL A 437 0.28 22.67 -11.93
C VAL A 437 0.79 23.76 -12.87
N ALA A 438 1.71 24.62 -12.41
CA ALA A 438 2.30 25.66 -13.27
C ALA A 438 2.92 25.06 -14.53
N ARG A 439 3.65 23.93 -14.40
CA ARG A 439 4.22 23.21 -15.54
C ARG A 439 3.13 22.64 -16.46
N ALA A 440 2.09 22.02 -15.91
CA ALA A 440 0.98 21.44 -16.69
C ALA A 440 0.21 22.52 -17.47
N LEU A 441 0.07 23.73 -16.91
CA LEU A 441 -0.49 24.90 -17.58
C LEU A 441 0.45 25.51 -18.63
N GLY A 442 1.67 25.01 -18.79
CA GLY A 442 2.66 25.54 -19.73
C GLY A 442 3.32 26.84 -19.27
N LYS A 443 3.23 27.20 -17.98
CA LYS A 443 3.87 28.40 -17.43
C LYS A 443 5.39 28.19 -17.33
N PRO A 444 6.18 29.27 -17.44
CA PRO A 444 7.63 29.24 -17.22
C PRO A 444 7.97 28.70 -15.82
N TYR A 445 9.07 27.95 -15.69
CA TYR A 445 9.53 27.39 -14.41
C TYR A 445 9.61 28.44 -13.29
N ALA A 446 10.04 29.66 -13.61
CA ALA A 446 10.17 30.76 -12.66
C ALA A 446 8.85 31.12 -11.95
N VAL A 447 7.70 30.93 -12.59
CA VAL A 447 6.37 31.20 -12.00
C VAL A 447 6.09 30.20 -10.90
N GLY A 448 6.17 28.90 -11.18
CA GLY A 448 5.96 27.85 -10.19
C GLY A 448 6.96 27.90 -9.03
N ASP A 449 8.22 28.24 -9.32
CA ASP A 449 9.26 28.38 -8.30
C ASP A 449 9.00 29.60 -7.38
N ARG A 450 8.59 30.75 -7.95
CA ARG A 450 8.18 31.95 -7.20
C ARG A 450 7.06 31.60 -6.21
N ILE A 451 5.99 30.95 -6.67
CA ILE A 451 4.84 30.58 -5.82
C ILE A 451 5.29 29.59 -4.74
N SER A 452 6.03 28.56 -5.12
CA SER A 452 6.52 27.54 -4.18
C SER A 452 7.41 28.14 -3.07
N LYS A 453 8.17 29.20 -3.33
CA LYS A 453 8.99 29.89 -2.33
C LYS A 453 8.19 30.72 -1.33
N MET A 454 6.96 31.10 -1.66
CA MET A 454 6.04 31.76 -0.72
C MET A 454 5.47 30.78 0.32
N ILE A 455 5.54 29.46 0.06
CA ILE A 455 5.05 28.39 0.94
C ILE A 455 6.18 27.92 1.84
N PRO A 456 6.04 27.95 3.19
CA PRO A 456 7.06 27.50 4.11
C PRO A 456 7.47 26.03 3.89
N PHE A 457 8.75 25.74 4.17
CA PHE A 457 9.21 24.35 4.20
C PHE A 457 9.08 23.82 5.63
N ALA A 458 7.93 23.18 5.92
CA ALA A 458 7.67 22.56 7.20
C ALA A 458 6.96 21.21 7.01
N PRO A 459 7.19 20.22 7.88
CA PRO A 459 6.44 18.96 7.87
C PRO A 459 4.93 19.22 7.99
N GLY A 460 4.12 18.53 7.16
CA GLY A 460 2.66 18.67 7.19
C GLY A 460 2.16 20.05 6.71
N MET A 461 2.95 20.81 5.96
CA MET A 461 2.53 22.07 5.37
C MET A 461 1.50 21.81 4.26
N THR A 462 0.33 22.45 4.38
CA THR A 462 -0.73 22.47 3.37
C THR A 462 -0.88 23.85 2.77
N LEU A 463 -1.61 23.96 1.66
CA LEU A 463 -1.91 25.26 1.02
C LEU A 463 -2.78 26.13 1.94
N ASP A 464 -3.72 25.55 2.69
CA ASP A 464 -4.53 26.26 3.67
C ASP A 464 -3.65 26.84 4.77
N ARG A 465 -2.82 26.00 5.39
CA ARG A 465 -1.89 26.43 6.43
C ARG A 465 -0.91 27.50 5.92
N ALA A 466 -0.41 27.32 4.69
CA ALA A 466 0.45 28.34 4.08
C ALA A 466 -0.27 29.67 3.89
N LYS A 467 -1.55 29.67 3.56
CA LYS A 467 -2.37 30.87 3.40
C LYS A 467 -2.60 31.58 4.73
N GLU A 468 -2.77 30.82 5.82
CA GLU A 468 -2.92 31.37 7.18
C GLU A 468 -1.60 31.94 7.73
N GLU A 469 -0.47 31.22 7.53
CA GLU A 469 0.83 31.59 8.11
C GLU A 469 1.61 32.62 7.29
N GLN A 470 1.29 32.78 5.97
CA GLN A 470 2.06 33.64 5.05
C GLN A 470 1.19 34.69 4.35
N PRO A 471 1.15 35.92 4.86
CA PRO A 471 0.35 36.99 4.25
C PRO A 471 0.69 37.27 2.77
N ILE A 472 1.95 37.10 2.39
CA ILE A 472 2.39 37.27 1.00
C ILE A 472 1.74 36.24 0.08
N PHE A 473 1.69 34.96 0.49
CA PHE A 473 1.03 33.89 -0.26
C PHE A 473 -0.49 34.11 -0.33
N ALA A 474 -1.10 34.50 0.78
CA ALA A 474 -2.53 34.79 0.85
C ALA A 474 -2.94 35.97 -0.07
N GLN A 475 -2.17 37.07 -0.08
CA GLN A 475 -2.41 38.21 -0.95
C GLN A 475 -2.17 37.87 -2.44
N ALA A 476 -1.09 37.16 -2.74
CA ALA A 476 -0.80 36.75 -4.11
C ALA A 476 -1.89 35.83 -4.67
N SER A 477 -2.34 34.84 -3.90
CA SER A 477 -3.43 33.93 -4.27
C SER A 477 -4.77 34.63 -4.51
N LYS A 478 -4.99 35.80 -3.92
CA LYS A 478 -6.21 36.58 -4.09
C LYS A 478 -6.13 37.59 -5.24
N ASN A 479 -4.97 38.28 -5.39
CA ASN A 479 -4.84 39.49 -6.20
C ASN A 479 -4.06 39.30 -7.52
N ASP A 480 -3.23 38.25 -7.61
CA ASP A 480 -2.49 37.93 -8.85
C ASP A 480 -3.26 36.85 -9.63
N PRO A 481 -3.83 37.17 -10.82
CA PRO A 481 -4.65 36.21 -11.56
C PRO A 481 -3.91 34.91 -11.93
N GLU A 482 -2.59 35.01 -12.23
CA GLU A 482 -1.76 33.87 -12.58
C GLU A 482 -1.54 32.95 -11.35
N VAL A 483 -1.28 33.54 -10.19
CA VAL A 483 -1.14 32.78 -8.92
C VAL A 483 -2.46 32.16 -8.54
N LYS A 484 -3.57 32.87 -8.68
CA LYS A 484 -4.92 32.40 -8.36
C LYS A 484 -5.27 31.18 -9.19
N GLU A 485 -5.09 31.23 -10.53
CA GLU A 485 -5.35 30.10 -11.43
C GLU A 485 -4.58 28.83 -11.00
N ILE A 486 -3.28 28.97 -10.70
CA ILE A 486 -2.43 27.86 -10.30
C ILE A 486 -2.85 27.31 -8.93
N VAL A 487 -3.14 28.19 -7.97
CA VAL A 487 -3.46 27.79 -6.60
C VAL A 487 -4.84 27.13 -6.51
N GLU A 488 -5.84 27.59 -7.26
CA GLU A 488 -7.17 26.98 -7.31
C GLU A 488 -7.11 25.52 -7.82
N LEU A 489 -6.35 25.26 -8.88
CA LEU A 489 -6.12 23.89 -9.36
C LEU A 489 -5.27 23.08 -8.36
N ALA A 490 -4.26 23.70 -7.76
CA ALA A 490 -3.40 23.05 -6.79
C ALA A 490 -4.16 22.58 -5.53
N TYR A 491 -5.15 23.35 -5.06
CA TYR A 491 -6.01 22.94 -3.94
C TYR A 491 -6.77 21.65 -4.18
N LYS A 492 -7.20 21.43 -5.41
CA LYS A 492 -7.95 20.22 -5.80
C LYS A 492 -7.05 19.00 -5.98
N LEU A 493 -5.75 19.24 -6.19
CA LEU A 493 -4.76 18.17 -6.40
C LEU A 493 -3.88 17.91 -5.18
N GLU A 494 -3.88 18.81 -4.19
CA GLU A 494 -3.11 18.62 -2.96
C GLU A 494 -3.57 17.37 -2.22
N GLY A 495 -2.63 16.57 -1.74
CA GLY A 495 -2.90 15.35 -0.99
C GLY A 495 -3.21 14.12 -1.86
N ILE A 496 -3.52 14.27 -3.15
CA ILE A 496 -3.77 13.15 -4.06
C ILE A 496 -2.49 12.34 -4.30
N ALA A 497 -2.65 11.02 -4.40
CA ALA A 497 -1.54 10.12 -4.68
C ALA A 497 -0.84 10.45 -6.00
N ARG A 498 0.49 10.59 -5.96
CA ARG A 498 1.34 10.94 -7.09
C ARG A 498 2.14 9.76 -7.63
N ASN A 499 2.75 8.99 -6.72
CA ASN A 499 3.53 7.80 -7.05
C ASN A 499 3.63 6.86 -5.85
N VAL A 500 3.99 5.62 -6.15
CA VAL A 500 4.29 4.61 -5.14
C VAL A 500 5.76 4.73 -4.76
N GLY A 501 6.04 4.66 -3.48
CA GLY A 501 7.39 4.64 -2.92
C GLY A 501 7.58 3.44 -2.00
N LYS A 502 8.80 3.23 -1.56
CA LYS A 502 9.17 2.17 -0.62
C LYS A 502 9.20 2.71 0.81
N HIS A 503 8.59 2.00 1.76
CA HIS A 503 8.70 2.33 3.18
C HIS A 503 10.15 2.24 3.65
N ALA A 504 10.57 3.18 4.50
CA ALA A 504 11.98 3.31 4.89
C ALA A 504 12.53 2.10 5.66
N GLY A 505 11.69 1.37 6.40
CA GLY A 505 12.12 0.25 7.26
C GLY A 505 11.18 -0.94 7.29
N GLY A 506 9.89 -0.78 6.95
CA GLY A 506 8.89 -1.84 7.10
C GLY A 506 9.09 -3.01 6.14
N VAL A 507 9.15 -4.20 6.70
CA VAL A 507 9.18 -5.48 6.00
C VAL A 507 8.07 -6.36 6.55
N VAL A 508 7.38 -7.08 5.68
CA VAL A 508 6.37 -8.08 6.04
C VAL A 508 6.96 -9.45 5.80
N ILE A 509 6.71 -10.36 6.72
CA ILE A 509 7.02 -11.78 6.59
C ILE A 509 5.69 -12.53 6.76
N ALA A 510 5.20 -13.15 5.69
CA ALA A 510 3.95 -13.91 5.70
C ALA A 510 4.21 -15.39 6.04
N PRO A 511 3.20 -16.14 6.53
CA PRO A 511 3.32 -17.58 6.77
C PRO A 511 3.30 -18.44 5.50
N GLY A 512 3.33 -17.82 4.33
CA GLY A 512 3.34 -18.40 3.00
C GLY A 512 3.53 -17.31 1.97
N SER A 513 3.08 -17.52 0.72
CA SER A 513 3.23 -16.48 -0.31
C SER A 513 2.47 -15.20 0.08
N ILE A 514 3.15 -14.06 -0.01
CA ILE A 514 2.56 -12.72 0.24
C ILE A 514 1.32 -12.49 -0.63
N SER A 515 1.33 -12.98 -1.87
CA SER A 515 0.22 -12.81 -2.81
C SER A 515 -1.09 -13.47 -2.36
N ASP A 516 -1.08 -14.29 -1.32
CA ASP A 516 -2.28 -14.88 -0.70
C ASP A 516 -2.95 -13.93 0.31
N PHE A 517 -2.24 -12.88 0.73
CA PHE A 517 -2.68 -11.91 1.72
C PHE A 517 -2.77 -10.49 1.16
N CYS A 518 -1.82 -10.13 0.30
CA CYS A 518 -1.68 -8.79 -0.27
C CYS A 518 -1.13 -8.87 -1.69
N PRO A 519 -1.67 -8.12 -2.66
CA PRO A 519 -1.07 -8.04 -3.98
C PRO A 519 0.34 -7.46 -3.91
N ILE A 520 1.20 -7.87 -4.84
CA ILE A 520 2.57 -7.39 -4.94
C ILE A 520 2.66 -6.29 -6.01
N TYR A 521 3.44 -5.27 -5.70
CA TYR A 521 3.90 -4.23 -6.63
C TYR A 521 5.40 -4.41 -6.88
N ASN A 522 5.77 -4.43 -8.14
CA ASN A 522 7.18 -4.48 -8.53
C ASN A 522 7.59 -3.13 -9.11
N ASP A 523 8.48 -2.44 -8.41
CA ASP A 523 9.08 -1.22 -8.92
C ASP A 523 10.23 -1.58 -9.87
N ARG A 524 10.00 -1.39 -11.15
CA ARG A 524 10.93 -1.75 -12.23
C ARG A 524 12.21 -0.91 -12.22
N GLN A 525 12.17 0.29 -11.64
CA GLN A 525 13.35 1.16 -11.57
C GLN A 525 14.32 0.70 -10.47
N SER A 526 13.79 0.21 -9.35
CA SER A 526 14.59 -0.23 -8.20
C SER A 526 14.71 -1.75 -8.09
N SER A 527 14.04 -2.53 -8.95
CA SER A 527 13.92 -4.00 -8.86
C SER A 527 13.44 -4.47 -7.48
N SER A 528 12.67 -3.63 -6.79
CA SER A 528 12.17 -3.89 -5.44
C SER A 528 10.76 -4.42 -5.49
N VAL A 529 10.53 -5.53 -4.79
CA VAL A 529 9.20 -6.10 -4.58
C VAL A 529 8.61 -5.49 -3.31
N MET A 530 7.38 -4.98 -3.41
CA MET A 530 6.66 -4.33 -2.32
C MET A 530 5.23 -4.84 -2.23
N THR A 531 4.64 -4.81 -1.03
CA THR A 531 3.21 -4.99 -0.86
C THR A 531 2.46 -3.86 -1.56
N GLN A 532 1.24 -4.12 -2.07
CA GLN A 532 0.39 -3.03 -2.55
C GLN A 532 -0.32 -2.29 -1.42
N TYR A 533 -0.49 -2.91 -0.27
CA TYR A 533 -1.05 -2.26 0.92
C TYR A 533 0.05 -1.51 1.68
N ASP A 534 -0.29 -0.33 2.19
CA ASP A 534 0.60 0.43 3.07
C ASP A 534 0.67 -0.18 4.48
N LYS A 535 1.49 0.41 5.35
CA LYS A 535 1.74 -0.10 6.71
C LYS A 535 0.46 -0.32 7.52
N ASP A 536 -0.50 0.62 7.42
CA ASP A 536 -1.74 0.56 8.21
C ASP A 536 -2.70 -0.50 7.67
N ASP A 537 -2.74 -0.67 6.35
CA ASP A 537 -3.62 -1.64 5.69
C ASP A 537 -3.06 -3.08 5.78
N VAL A 538 -1.73 -3.24 5.75
CA VAL A 538 -1.05 -4.53 6.01
C VAL A 538 -1.41 -5.07 7.40
N GLU A 539 -1.39 -4.21 8.43
CA GLU A 539 -1.76 -4.60 9.79
C GLU A 539 -3.25 -4.95 9.91
N LYS A 540 -4.14 -4.21 9.22
CA LYS A 540 -5.59 -4.47 9.23
C LYS A 540 -5.97 -5.82 8.62
N ILE A 541 -5.22 -6.29 7.64
CA ILE A 541 -5.43 -7.62 7.05
C ILE A 541 -4.75 -8.74 7.86
N GLY A 542 -4.13 -8.41 9.00
CA GLY A 542 -3.53 -9.35 9.93
C GLY A 542 -2.09 -9.75 9.65
N LEU A 543 -1.42 -9.18 8.65
CA LEU A 543 0.01 -9.40 8.45
C LEU A 543 0.82 -8.61 9.48
N VAL A 544 1.96 -9.17 9.86
CA VAL A 544 2.85 -8.58 10.86
C VAL A 544 3.99 -7.85 10.19
N LYS A 545 4.15 -6.60 10.58
CA LYS A 545 5.25 -5.73 10.15
C LYS A 545 6.47 -5.91 11.07
N PHE A 546 7.65 -5.93 10.47
CA PHE A 546 8.94 -5.85 11.15
C PHE A 546 9.68 -4.60 10.68
N ASP A 547 10.09 -3.76 11.60
CA ASP A 547 10.76 -2.50 11.26
C ASP A 547 12.28 -2.65 11.26
N PHE A 548 12.88 -2.67 10.08
CA PHE A 548 14.33 -2.68 9.85
C PHE A 548 14.78 -1.25 9.54
N LEU A 549 15.07 -0.49 10.57
CA LEU A 549 15.39 0.93 10.41
C LEU A 549 16.89 1.12 10.12
N GLY A 550 17.20 1.83 9.05
CA GLY A 550 18.58 2.17 8.69
C GLY A 550 19.05 3.44 9.39
N LEU A 551 19.95 3.33 10.37
CA LEU A 551 20.43 4.46 11.15
C LEU A 551 21.88 4.81 10.79
N ARG A 552 22.10 6.02 10.23
CA ARG A 552 23.43 6.52 9.86
C ARG A 552 24.35 6.64 11.07
N THR A 553 23.81 6.99 12.25
CA THR A 553 24.59 7.12 13.48
C THR A 553 25.27 5.81 13.87
N LEU A 554 24.60 4.66 13.71
CA LEU A 554 25.21 3.36 13.94
C LEU A 554 26.37 3.08 12.98
N THR A 555 26.25 3.50 11.71
CA THR A 555 27.35 3.40 10.75
C THR A 555 28.56 4.24 11.18
N VAL A 556 28.32 5.46 11.67
CA VAL A 556 29.38 6.35 12.16
C VAL A 556 30.07 5.75 13.39
N ILE A 557 29.30 5.24 14.36
CA ILE A 557 29.81 4.59 15.57
C ILE A 557 30.64 3.35 15.21
N ASP A 558 30.13 2.47 14.34
CA ASP A 558 30.86 1.26 13.90
C ASP A 558 32.23 1.61 13.29
N ARG A 559 32.26 2.61 12.40
CA ARG A 559 33.48 3.08 11.76
C ARG A 559 34.45 3.70 12.78
N ALA A 560 33.94 4.48 13.74
CA ALA A 560 34.77 5.09 14.80
C ALA A 560 35.39 4.01 15.70
N VAL A 561 34.60 3.03 16.16
CA VAL A 561 35.10 1.92 16.98
C VAL A 561 36.14 1.11 16.22
N LYS A 562 35.91 0.76 14.97
CA LYS A 562 36.87 0.03 14.13
C LYS A 562 38.16 0.81 13.93
N SER A 563 38.09 2.12 13.69
CA SER A 563 39.25 2.99 13.54
C SER A 563 40.08 3.09 14.84
N ILE A 564 39.41 3.21 15.99
CA ILE A 564 40.07 3.24 17.31
C ILE A 564 40.73 1.90 17.58
N ASN A 565 40.04 0.80 17.38
CA ASN A 565 40.51 -0.53 17.68
C ASN A 565 41.66 -1.00 16.76
N ALA A 566 41.74 -0.48 15.53
CA ALA A 566 42.84 -0.76 14.61
C ALA A 566 44.22 -0.29 15.14
N THR A 567 44.22 0.62 16.10
CA THR A 567 45.45 1.16 16.71
C THR A 567 45.73 0.60 18.11
N LYS A 568 44.90 -0.32 18.61
CA LYS A 568 44.97 -0.87 19.97
C LYS A 568 45.36 -2.34 19.95
N ASN A 569 45.89 -2.80 21.12
CA ASN A 569 46.12 -4.23 21.34
C ASN A 569 44.82 -4.92 21.75
N ASP A 570 44.72 -6.23 21.57
CA ASP A 570 43.52 -7.04 21.85
C ASP A 570 42.96 -6.85 23.29
N LYS A 571 43.80 -6.50 24.26
CA LYS A 571 43.38 -6.27 25.66
C LYS A 571 42.76 -4.90 25.91
N ASP A 572 42.96 -3.94 25.01
CA ASP A 572 42.57 -2.54 25.16
C ASP A 572 41.48 -2.11 24.18
N LEU A 573 40.81 -3.08 23.52
CA LEU A 573 39.75 -2.81 22.54
C LEU A 573 38.59 -2.06 23.19
N LEU A 574 38.12 -1.03 22.49
CA LEU A 574 36.92 -0.31 22.87
C LEU A 574 35.69 -1.21 22.60
N ASP A 575 34.97 -1.49 23.66
CA ASP A 575 33.74 -2.24 23.67
C ASP A 575 32.61 -1.28 24.11
N LEU A 576 31.61 -1.08 23.27
CA LEU A 576 30.50 -0.15 23.53
C LEU A 576 29.64 -0.61 24.71
N ASP A 577 29.49 -1.91 24.92
CA ASP A 577 28.68 -2.48 25.99
C ASP A 577 29.32 -2.29 27.39
N LYS A 578 30.63 -1.95 27.43
CA LYS A 578 31.39 -1.70 28.65
C LYS A 578 31.57 -0.22 28.98
N ILE A 579 30.99 0.69 28.17
CA ILE A 579 31.08 2.14 28.46
C ILE A 579 30.25 2.45 29.71
N PRO A 580 30.83 3.14 30.72
CA PRO A 580 30.10 3.54 31.92
C PRO A 580 28.94 4.50 31.57
N LEU A 581 27.73 4.21 32.03
CA LEU A 581 26.56 5.05 31.81
C LEU A 581 26.36 6.15 32.87
N ASN A 582 27.32 6.29 33.81
CA ASN A 582 27.25 7.18 34.97
C ASN A 582 28.35 8.26 35.00
N ASP A 583 28.95 8.61 33.84
CA ASP A 583 29.97 9.65 33.76
C ASP A 583 29.38 11.04 34.07
N PRO A 584 29.79 11.72 35.16
CA PRO A 584 29.25 13.03 35.53
C PRO A 584 29.45 14.11 34.46
N LYS A 585 30.54 14.05 33.67
CA LYS A 585 30.81 15.03 32.60
C LYS A 585 29.79 14.94 31.45
N VAL A 586 29.28 13.73 31.16
CA VAL A 586 28.20 13.55 30.19
C VAL A 586 26.92 14.22 30.67
N PHE A 587 26.56 14.00 31.94
CA PHE A 587 25.39 14.64 32.53
C PHE A 587 25.51 16.15 32.63
N GLU A 588 26.71 16.68 32.93
CA GLU A 588 27.00 18.12 32.91
C GLU A 588 26.78 18.69 31.51
N LEU A 589 27.28 18.03 30.45
CA LEU A 589 27.02 18.43 29.06
C LEU A 589 25.53 18.43 28.72
N LEU A 590 24.82 17.36 29.06
CA LEU A 590 23.39 17.23 28.77
C LEU A 590 22.58 18.33 29.52
N SER A 591 22.88 18.57 30.80
CA SER A 591 22.22 19.59 31.61
C SER A 591 22.50 21.01 31.14
N SER A 592 23.63 21.25 30.47
CA SER A 592 23.96 22.56 29.91
C SER A 592 23.14 22.94 28.68
N GLY A 593 22.38 22.03 28.09
CA GLY A 593 21.63 22.23 26.86
C GLY A 593 22.50 22.37 25.59
N LYS A 594 23.83 22.20 25.69
CA LYS A 594 24.76 22.24 24.55
C LYS A 594 24.80 20.88 23.83
N THR A 595 23.61 20.46 23.36
CA THR A 595 23.39 19.09 22.83
C THR A 595 23.32 19.05 21.31
N MET A 596 23.79 20.09 20.62
CA MET A 596 23.90 20.08 19.16
C MET A 596 24.72 18.87 18.69
N ALA A 597 24.19 18.12 17.74
CA ALA A 597 24.73 16.86 17.21
C ALA A 597 24.74 15.68 18.19
N VAL A 598 24.16 15.79 19.37
CA VAL A 598 23.82 14.62 20.20
C VAL A 598 22.54 13.99 19.64
N PHE A 599 22.65 12.73 19.20
CA PHE A 599 21.55 12.05 18.52
C PHE A 599 20.40 11.72 19.48
N GLN A 600 19.17 11.99 19.05
CA GLN A 600 17.91 11.75 19.80
C GLN A 600 17.79 12.52 21.15
N LEU A 601 18.40 13.69 21.25
CA LEU A 601 18.32 14.53 22.45
C LEU A 601 17.77 15.91 22.09
#